data_233c34600cef03c1cd6032485f26db11
#
_entry.id   233c34600cef03c1cd6032485f26db11
#
_cell.length_a   1.000
_cell.length_b   1.000
_cell.length_c   1.000
_cell.angle_alpha   90.00
_cell.angle_beta   90.00
_cell.angle_gamma   90.00
#
_symmetry.space_group_name_H-M   'P 1'
#
loop_
_entity.id
_entity.type
_entity.pdbx_description
1 polymer ?
#
loop_
_entity_poly.entity_id
_entity_poly.type
_entity_poly.pdbx_seq_one_letter_code
_entity_poly.pdbx_strand_id
1 'polypeptide(L)'
;MTLQHHDHQHDKACAGQCIFDTDLHHFERDVIEASHKQLVMVDLWADWCGPCHFLTPVLLRVIPTYDGKVRLAKVEVDEGDNMKIAGKYGARGFPTVLLFKNGEEVARFHSAKPEHFVREFIDEHLD
;
A
#
# COMPACT_ATOMS: atom_id res chain seq x y z
N MET A 1 -13.15 -26.43 1.16
CA MET A 1 -12.93 -25.87 1.42
C MET A 1 -12.85 -25.50 1.82
N THR A 2 -13.27 -25.47 1.44
CA THR A 2 -13.18 -24.83 1.70
C THR A 2 -13.14 -24.29 2.02
N LEU A 3 -13.42 -24.04 1.58
CA LEU A 3 -13.37 -23.28 1.86
C LEU A 3 -13.53 -22.80 2.23
N GLN A 4 -13.77 -22.57 2.10
CA GLN A 4 -13.76 -21.86 2.39
C GLN A 4 -13.77 -21.42 3.08
N HIS A 5 -13.91 -21.50 3.03
CA HIS A 5 -13.74 -20.84 3.69
C HIS A 5 -13.57 -20.44 4.43
N HIS A 6 -13.57 -20.30 4.49
CA HIS A 6 -13.28 -19.64 5.21
C HIS A 6 -13.08 -19.10 5.73
N ASP A 7 -12.99 -18.88 5.69
CA ASP A 7 -12.87 -18.09 6.06
C ASP A 7 -12.84 -17.57 6.47
N HIS A 8 -12.77 -17.08 6.56
CA HIS A 8 -12.71 -16.20 6.70
C HIS A 8 -12.85 -15.53 7.24
N GLN A 9 -12.71 -15.53 7.59
CA GLN A 9 -13.54 -14.62 7.94
C GLN A 9 -13.10 -13.31 8.50
N HIS A 10 -12.14 -13.22 9.37
CA HIS A 10 -11.61 -11.97 9.81
C HIS A 10 -11.07 -11.13 8.68
N ASP A 11 -10.67 -11.75 7.62
CA ASP A 11 -10.19 -11.00 6.48
C ASP A 11 -11.25 -10.83 5.43
N LYS A 12 -12.51 -10.94 5.80
CA LYS A 12 -13.58 -10.71 4.87
C LYS A 12 -13.51 -9.38 4.21
N ALA A 13 -13.18 -8.34 4.97
CA ALA A 13 -13.13 -6.99 4.44
C ALA A 13 -12.08 -6.85 3.36
N CYS A 14 -10.98 -7.61 3.49
CA CYS A 14 -9.94 -7.62 2.49
C CYS A 14 -10.16 -8.68 1.44
N ALA A 15 -10.70 -9.84 1.85
CA ALA A 15 -10.93 -10.98 0.96
C ALA A 15 -9.65 -11.36 0.21
N GLY A 16 -8.50 -11.28 0.88
CA GLY A 16 -7.22 -11.60 0.25
C GLY A 16 -6.75 -10.52 -0.70
N GLN A 17 -7.41 -9.38 -0.74
CA GLN A 17 -7.08 -8.30 -1.67
C GLN A 17 -6.63 -7.03 -1.00
N CYS A 18 -6.34 -7.07 0.29
CA CYS A 18 -5.80 -5.89 0.98
C CYS A 18 -4.41 -5.54 0.51
N ILE A 19 -3.68 -6.51 0.02
CA ILE A 19 -2.29 -6.33 -0.39
C ILE A 19 -2.18 -6.89 -1.81
N PHE A 20 -1.75 -6.04 -2.74
CA PHE A 20 -1.69 -6.47 -4.13
C PHE A 20 -0.63 -5.64 -4.86
N ASP A 21 -0.19 -6.15 -6.01
CA ASP A 21 0.72 -5.43 -6.88
C ASP A 21 -0.08 -4.65 -7.91
N THR A 22 0.39 -3.45 -8.26
CA THR A 22 -0.23 -2.68 -9.33
C THR A 22 0.87 -2.05 -10.18
N ASP A 23 0.47 -1.34 -11.21
CA ASP A 23 1.40 -0.76 -12.18
C ASP A 23 0.83 0.55 -12.70
N LEU A 24 1.60 1.19 -13.62
CA LEU A 24 1.20 2.48 -14.17
C LEU A 24 -0.17 2.42 -14.84
N HIS A 25 -0.45 1.33 -15.56
CA HIS A 25 -1.66 1.25 -16.36
C HIS A 25 -2.91 1.00 -15.52
N HIS A 26 -2.76 0.49 -14.31
CA HIS A 26 -3.88 0.20 -13.42
C HIS A 26 -3.94 1.14 -12.22
N PHE A 27 -3.02 2.09 -12.15
CA PHE A 27 -2.90 2.96 -10.99
C PHE A 27 -4.17 3.76 -10.73
N GLU A 28 -4.77 4.29 -11.78
CA GLU A 28 -5.98 5.09 -11.64
C GLU A 28 -7.08 4.26 -10.95
N ARG A 29 -7.31 3.05 -11.43
CA ARG A 29 -8.34 2.17 -10.87
C ARG A 29 -7.99 1.69 -9.47
N ASP A 30 -6.76 1.22 -9.31
CA ASP A 30 -6.36 0.49 -8.11
C ASP A 30 -6.04 1.41 -6.94
N VAL A 31 -5.69 2.65 -7.22
CA VAL A 31 -5.29 3.60 -6.18
C VAL A 31 -6.23 4.78 -6.12
N ILE A 32 -6.35 5.52 -7.22
CA ILE A 32 -7.10 6.78 -7.19
C ILE A 32 -8.58 6.53 -6.94
N GLU A 33 -9.20 5.71 -7.77
CA GLU A 33 -10.62 5.41 -7.62
C GLU A 33 -10.90 4.64 -6.33
N ALA A 34 -10.05 3.68 -6.02
CA ALA A 34 -10.22 2.88 -4.81
C ALA A 34 -10.14 3.74 -3.55
N SER A 35 -9.38 4.83 -3.58
CA SER A 35 -9.18 5.67 -2.41
C SER A 35 -10.43 6.46 -2.02
N HIS A 36 -11.46 6.45 -2.86
CA HIS A 36 -12.75 7.05 -2.50
C HIS A 36 -13.52 6.15 -1.54
N LYS A 37 -13.18 4.87 -1.45
CA LYS A 37 -13.90 3.92 -0.60
C LYS A 37 -13.12 3.56 0.65
N GLN A 38 -11.79 3.61 0.60
CA GLN A 38 -10.95 3.24 1.73
C GLN A 38 -9.58 3.86 1.50
N LEU A 39 -8.78 3.93 2.56
CA LEU A 39 -7.41 4.42 2.39
C LEU A 39 -6.63 3.46 1.50
N VAL A 40 -5.78 3.99 0.65
CA VAL A 40 -4.88 3.18 -0.16
C VAL A 40 -3.45 3.64 0.11
N MET A 41 -2.65 2.73 0.63
CA MET A 41 -1.23 2.98 0.84
C MET A 41 -0.48 2.44 -0.38
N VAL A 42 0.39 3.26 -0.95
CA VAL A 42 1.18 2.88 -2.11
C VAL A 42 2.64 2.74 -1.67
N ASP A 43 3.21 1.55 -1.87
CA ASP A 43 4.60 1.27 -1.54
C ASP A 43 5.40 1.26 -2.83
N LEU A 44 6.15 2.33 -3.07
CA LEU A 44 7.07 2.42 -4.21
C LEU A 44 8.39 1.78 -3.78
N TRP A 45 8.72 0.66 -4.40
CA TRP A 45 9.86 -0.14 -3.98
C TRP A 45 10.64 -0.68 -5.17
N ALA A 46 11.85 -1.14 -4.91
CA ALA A 46 12.70 -1.76 -5.93
C ALA A 46 13.39 -2.98 -5.33
N ASP A 47 13.64 -3.98 -6.18
CA ASP A 47 14.25 -5.22 -5.73
C ASP A 47 15.64 -5.01 -5.16
N TRP A 48 16.39 -4.04 -5.69
CA TRP A 48 17.75 -3.76 -5.22
C TRP A 48 17.79 -2.92 -3.95
N CYS A 49 16.67 -2.52 -3.44
CA CYS A 49 16.57 -1.58 -2.33
C CYS A 49 16.53 -2.34 -1.00
N GLY A 50 17.62 -2.30 -0.23
CA GLY A 50 17.68 -2.97 1.06
C GLY A 50 16.59 -2.53 2.03
N PRO A 51 16.44 -1.21 2.27
CA PRO A 51 15.40 -0.76 3.20
C PRO A 51 13.99 -1.17 2.79
N CYS A 52 13.73 -1.31 1.48
CA CYS A 52 12.42 -1.78 1.02
C CYS A 52 12.13 -3.17 1.56
N HIS A 53 13.15 -4.04 1.61
CA HIS A 53 12.99 -5.40 2.09
C HIS A 53 12.81 -5.46 3.60
N PHE A 54 13.22 -4.44 4.35
CA PHE A 54 12.94 -4.34 5.77
C PHE A 54 11.52 -3.84 6.02
N LEU A 55 11.05 -2.94 5.18
CA LEU A 55 9.70 -2.36 5.37
C LEU A 55 8.60 -3.35 5.01
N THR A 56 8.79 -4.15 3.96
CA THR A 56 7.74 -5.04 3.48
C THR A 56 7.15 -5.93 4.57
N PRO A 57 7.96 -6.63 5.40
CA PRO A 57 7.36 -7.46 6.43
C PRO A 57 6.52 -6.68 7.44
N VAL A 58 6.90 -5.43 7.70
CA VAL A 58 6.12 -4.57 8.61
C VAL A 58 4.76 -4.28 8.00
N LEU A 59 4.73 -3.89 6.72
CA LEU A 59 3.46 -3.59 6.05
C LEU A 59 2.58 -4.82 5.98
N LEU A 60 3.17 -5.99 5.70
CA LEU A 60 2.40 -7.22 5.61
C LEU A 60 1.77 -7.62 6.95
N ARG A 61 2.36 -7.22 8.06
CA ARG A 61 1.78 -7.47 9.37
C ARG A 61 0.70 -6.44 9.73
N VAL A 62 0.92 -5.19 9.38
CA VAL A 62 0.06 -4.09 9.82
C VAL A 62 -1.24 -4.01 9.01
N ILE A 63 -1.12 -4.07 7.69
CA ILE A 63 -2.28 -3.82 6.80
C ILE A 63 -3.47 -4.74 7.09
N PRO A 64 -3.28 -6.06 7.25
CA PRO A 64 -4.44 -6.92 7.48
C PRO A 64 -5.19 -6.62 8.78
N THR A 65 -4.54 -6.00 9.75
CA THR A 65 -5.21 -5.72 11.03
C THR A 65 -6.23 -4.60 10.94
N TYR A 66 -6.31 -3.90 9.81
CA TYR A 66 -7.27 -2.81 9.64
C TYR A 66 -8.60 -3.25 9.01
N ASP A 67 -8.77 -4.54 8.77
CA ASP A 67 -10.05 -5.12 8.32
C ASP A 67 -10.62 -4.44 7.08
N GLY A 68 -9.76 -4.14 6.12
CA GLY A 68 -10.19 -3.56 4.86
C GLY A 68 -10.32 -2.05 4.84
N LYS A 69 -10.05 -1.40 5.96
CA LYS A 69 -10.10 0.07 5.98
C LYS A 69 -8.92 0.68 5.25
N VAL A 70 -7.85 -0.09 5.06
CA VAL A 70 -6.64 0.32 4.34
C VAL A 70 -6.25 -0.80 3.40
N ARG A 71 -5.89 -0.46 2.18
CA ARG A 71 -5.32 -1.41 1.23
C ARG A 71 -3.88 -0.99 0.92
N LEU A 72 -3.06 -1.98 0.60
CA LEU A 72 -1.67 -1.75 0.22
C LEU A 72 -1.47 -2.11 -1.24
N ALA A 73 -1.15 -1.11 -2.04
CA ALA A 73 -0.81 -1.27 -3.44
C ALA A 73 0.71 -1.21 -3.57
N LYS A 74 1.34 -2.29 -3.97
CA LYS A 74 2.79 -2.33 -4.13
C LYS A 74 3.13 -2.04 -5.58
N VAL A 75 4.10 -1.16 -5.78
CA VAL A 75 4.55 -0.77 -7.12
C VAL A 75 6.05 -0.99 -7.19
N GLU A 76 6.46 -1.99 -7.98
CA GLU A 76 7.89 -2.22 -8.22
C GLU A 76 8.33 -1.25 -9.32
N VAL A 77 9.11 -0.25 -8.96
CA VAL A 77 9.36 0.88 -9.85
C VAL A 77 10.17 0.53 -11.09
N ASP A 78 10.94 -0.55 -11.03
CA ASP A 78 11.75 -0.97 -12.19
C ASP A 78 10.99 -1.82 -13.19
N GLU A 79 9.74 -2.19 -12.87
CA GLU A 79 8.97 -2.99 -13.81
C GLU A 79 8.23 -2.10 -14.80
N GLY A 80 8.29 -2.47 -16.09
CA GLY A 80 7.55 -1.77 -17.13
C GLY A 80 7.80 -0.26 -17.06
N ASP A 81 6.71 0.50 -17.06
CA ASP A 81 6.74 1.95 -17.02
C ASP A 81 6.51 2.51 -15.62
N ASN A 82 6.65 1.67 -14.59
CA ASN A 82 6.27 2.07 -13.23
C ASN A 82 7.10 3.21 -12.66
N MET A 83 8.32 3.41 -13.14
CA MET A 83 9.13 4.53 -12.67
C MET A 83 8.46 5.87 -12.96
N LYS A 84 7.56 5.91 -13.92
CA LYS A 84 6.81 7.14 -14.20
C LYS A 84 5.89 7.52 -13.05
N ILE A 85 5.44 6.55 -12.27
CA ILE A 85 4.65 6.85 -11.08
C ILE A 85 5.53 7.58 -10.07
N ALA A 86 6.74 7.08 -9.83
CA ALA A 86 7.67 7.72 -8.91
C ALA A 86 7.96 9.16 -9.37
N GLY A 87 8.17 9.35 -10.68
CA GLY A 87 8.40 10.68 -11.23
C GLY A 87 7.23 11.61 -11.02
N LYS A 88 6.02 11.12 -11.27
CA LYS A 88 4.81 11.92 -11.14
C LYS A 88 4.64 12.44 -9.70
N TYR A 89 4.93 11.60 -8.73
CA TYR A 89 4.75 11.98 -7.33
C TYR A 89 6.03 12.50 -6.68
N GLY A 90 7.09 12.67 -7.46
CA GLY A 90 8.32 13.27 -6.96
C GLY A 90 9.09 12.41 -5.98
N ALA A 91 8.95 11.09 -6.08
CA ALA A 91 9.71 10.19 -5.21
C ALA A 91 11.15 10.14 -5.70
N ARG A 92 12.09 10.39 -4.80
CA ARG A 92 13.51 10.47 -5.13
C ARG A 92 14.33 9.33 -4.59
N GLY A 93 13.78 8.54 -3.71
CA GLY A 93 14.46 7.39 -3.13
C GLY A 93 13.43 6.37 -2.72
N PHE A 94 13.89 5.20 -2.32
CA PHE A 94 12.98 4.12 -2.00
C PHE A 94 13.37 3.47 -0.68
N PRO A 95 12.40 2.96 0.08
CA PRO A 95 10.98 3.03 -0.25
C PRO A 95 10.43 4.44 -0.05
N THR A 96 9.45 4.78 -0.85
CA THR A 96 8.61 5.95 -0.62
C THR A 96 7.19 5.43 -0.52
N VAL A 97 6.53 5.74 0.57
CA VAL A 97 5.17 5.28 0.83
C VAL A 97 4.24 6.47 0.77
N LEU A 98 3.23 6.37 -0.08
CA LEU A 98 2.22 7.42 -0.26
C LEU A 98 0.91 6.93 0.30
N LEU A 99 0.12 7.82 0.88
CA LEU A 99 -1.20 7.46 1.38
C LEU A 99 -2.24 8.28 0.63
N PHE A 100 -3.22 7.58 0.03
CA PHE A 100 -4.26 8.21 -0.76
C PHE A 100 -5.61 8.12 -0.05
N LYS A 101 -6.34 9.23 -0.11
CA LYS A 101 -7.69 9.33 0.44
C LYS A 101 -8.49 10.26 -0.45
N ASN A 102 -9.66 9.79 -0.87
CA ASN A 102 -10.56 10.59 -1.73
C ASN A 102 -9.87 11.10 -2.99
N GLY A 103 -9.05 10.26 -3.60
CA GLY A 103 -8.40 10.56 -4.87
C GLY A 103 -7.12 11.35 -4.78
N GLU A 104 -6.66 11.70 -3.59
CA GLU A 104 -5.50 12.57 -3.42
C GLU A 104 -4.49 11.98 -2.45
N GLU A 105 -3.23 12.29 -2.69
CA GLU A 105 -2.18 11.96 -1.74
C GLU A 105 -2.34 12.87 -0.52
N VAL A 106 -2.56 12.27 0.65
CA VAL A 106 -2.75 13.03 1.89
C VAL A 106 -1.53 13.00 2.80
N ALA A 107 -0.63 12.03 2.61
CA ALA A 107 0.55 11.90 3.46
C ALA A 107 1.57 11.01 2.79
N ARG A 108 2.82 11.07 3.24
CA ARG A 108 3.86 10.18 2.76
C ARG A 108 4.96 10.04 3.81
N PHE A 109 5.68 8.92 3.72
CA PHE A 109 6.92 8.80 4.47
C PHE A 109 7.96 8.11 3.61
N HIS A 110 9.21 8.22 4.02
CA HIS A 110 10.36 7.64 3.33
C HIS A 110 11.09 6.70 4.27
N SER A 111 11.81 5.75 3.68
CA SER A 111 12.68 4.81 4.38
C SER A 111 11.88 3.77 5.18
N ALA A 112 12.60 2.78 5.70
CA ALA A 112 11.99 1.73 6.49
C ALA A 112 11.60 2.29 7.86
N LYS A 113 10.37 2.05 8.27
CA LYS A 113 9.86 2.53 9.55
C LYS A 113 9.37 1.35 10.37
N PRO A 114 9.45 1.46 11.69
CA PRO A 114 8.94 0.39 12.55
C PRO A 114 7.42 0.36 12.57
N GLU A 115 6.90 -0.74 13.08
CA GLU A 115 5.46 -0.97 13.07
C GLU A 115 4.67 0.15 13.72
N HIS A 116 5.10 0.64 14.89
CA HIS A 116 4.33 1.66 15.59
C HIS A 116 4.24 2.96 14.77
N PHE A 117 5.28 3.28 14.00
CA PHE A 117 5.24 4.46 13.14
C PHE A 117 4.19 4.27 12.04
N VAL A 118 4.17 3.09 11.42
CA VAL A 118 3.23 2.81 10.33
C VAL A 118 1.80 2.88 10.86
N ARG A 119 1.54 2.32 12.06
CA ARG A 119 0.20 2.37 12.64
C ARG A 119 -0.24 3.80 12.94
N GLU A 120 0.61 4.61 13.52
CA GLU A 120 0.27 6.01 13.78
C GLU A 120 0.00 6.76 12.49
N PHE A 121 0.83 6.49 11.49
CA PHE A 121 0.68 7.12 10.18
C PHE A 121 -0.70 6.83 9.57
N ILE A 122 -1.14 5.59 9.65
CA ILE A 122 -2.46 5.20 9.15
C ILE A 122 -3.56 5.79 10.02
N ASP A 123 -3.43 5.66 11.33
CA ASP A 123 -4.48 6.05 12.26
C ASP A 123 -4.80 7.54 12.18
N GLU A 124 -3.82 8.36 11.88
CA GLU A 124 -4.03 9.80 11.74
C GLU A 124 -4.99 10.15 10.60
N HIS A 125 -5.17 9.24 9.65
CA HIS A 125 -5.97 9.50 8.47
C HIS A 125 -7.23 8.65 8.39
N LEU A 126 -7.45 7.79 9.37
CA LEU A 126 -8.71 7.07 9.47
C LEU A 126 -9.77 7.97 10.09
N ASP A 127 -10.97 7.82 9.60
CA ASP A 127 -12.08 8.59 10.15
C ASP A 127 -12.73 7.92 11.33
#